data_fc650471edb24a466f3b74cd752dbd79
#
_entry.id   fc650471edb24a466f3b74cd752dbd79
#
_cell.length_a   1.000
_cell.length_b   1.000
_cell.length_c   1.000
_cell.angle_alpha   90.00
_cell.angle_beta   90.00
_cell.angle_gamma   90.00
#
_symmetry.space_group_name_H-M   'P 1'
#
loop_
_entity.id
_entity.type
_entity.pdbx_description
1 polymer ?
#
loop_
_entity_poly.entity_id
_entity_poly.type
_entity_poly.pdbx_seq_one_letter_code
_entity_poly.pdbx_strand_id
1 'polypeptide(L)'
;AAGPAAEHAEALPRHYNWCMARKLFRKVMPSVDKVREVRALGVFGDALFHPALWHLNRRSAAGGFAVGMFCGLIPGPLQVLGAAIVCLLTRVNLPVAIVSTLYTNPFTIVPLYLVAYKIGSVALGAGAGKPEEPPPAWDWTAIGASMNAMGEWMLGLGAPLALGVFLLACLLS
;
A
#
# COMPACT_ATOMS: atom_id res chain seq x y z
N ALA A 1 -13.58 34.84 41.48
CA ALA A 1 -14.73 34.51 40.63
C ALA A 1 -14.19 33.94 39.30
N ALA A 2 -13.98 32.65 39.25
CA ALA A 2 -13.64 31.96 37.99
C ALA A 2 -14.96 31.56 37.32
N GLY A 3 -15.15 32.04 36.08
CA GLY A 3 -16.36 31.83 35.29
C GLY A 3 -16.56 30.39 34.82
N PRO A 4 -17.80 29.98 34.54
CA PRO A 4 -18.19 28.61 34.21
C PRO A 4 -18.01 28.27 32.71
N ALA A 5 -16.86 28.57 32.11
CA ALA A 5 -16.60 28.37 30.71
C ALA A 5 -15.71 27.14 30.39
N ALA A 6 -15.32 26.35 31.42
CA ALA A 6 -14.44 25.22 31.25
C ALA A 6 -15.12 23.82 31.31
N GLU A 7 -16.48 23.79 31.40
CA GLU A 7 -17.20 22.54 31.72
C GLU A 7 -17.93 21.90 30.53
N HIS A 8 -17.76 22.42 29.30
CA HIS A 8 -18.39 21.85 28.10
C HIS A 8 -17.40 21.30 27.04
N ALA A 9 -16.23 20.85 27.45
CA ALA A 9 -15.47 19.91 26.65
C ALA A 9 -16.04 18.49 26.89
N GLU A 10 -17.34 18.30 26.61
CA GLU A 10 -17.96 16.99 26.56
C GLU A 10 -17.21 16.16 25.50
N ALA A 11 -16.38 15.26 26.00
CA ALA A 11 -15.76 14.23 25.20
C ALA A 11 -16.87 13.46 24.46
N LEU A 12 -17.01 13.70 23.17
CA LEU A 12 -17.94 12.97 22.30
C LEU A 12 -17.80 11.47 22.60
N PRO A 13 -18.91 10.77 22.86
CA PRO A 13 -18.85 9.37 23.28
C PRO A 13 -18.08 8.54 22.27
N ARG A 14 -17.12 7.74 22.73
CA ARG A 14 -16.24 6.89 21.91
C ARG A 14 -17.00 6.09 20.84
N HIS A 15 -18.26 5.76 21.06
CA HIS A 15 -19.15 5.11 20.12
C HIS A 15 -19.49 5.94 18.88
N TYR A 16 -19.56 7.27 18.99
CA TYR A 16 -19.90 8.15 17.87
C TYR A 16 -18.76 8.22 16.83
N ASN A 17 -17.53 8.29 17.31
CA ASN A 17 -16.34 8.30 16.44
C ASN A 17 -16.17 6.99 15.65
N TRP A 18 -16.54 5.84 16.23
CA TRP A 18 -16.51 4.55 15.55
C TRP A 18 -17.56 4.43 14.44
N CYS A 19 -18.76 4.98 14.63
CA CYS A 19 -19.80 4.99 13.60
C CYS A 19 -19.42 5.89 12.41
N MET A 20 -18.83 7.05 12.68
CA MET A 20 -18.37 7.97 11.63
C MET A 20 -17.19 7.38 10.85
N ALA A 21 -16.17 6.87 11.54
CA ALA A 21 -15.03 6.22 10.91
C ALA A 21 -15.50 5.05 10.02
N ARG A 22 -16.40 4.21 10.50
CA ARG A 22 -16.97 3.09 9.72
C ARG A 22 -17.74 3.56 8.48
N LYS A 23 -18.51 4.66 8.57
CA LYS A 23 -19.22 5.26 7.43
C LYS A 23 -18.26 5.83 6.40
N LEU A 24 -17.20 6.51 6.86
CA LEU A 24 -16.17 7.08 5.98
C LEU A 24 -15.37 5.98 5.26
N PHE A 25 -14.96 4.95 6.00
CA PHE A 25 -14.27 3.79 5.43
C PHE A 25 -15.14 3.07 4.39
N ARG A 26 -16.44 2.87 4.64
CA ARG A 26 -17.36 2.28 3.65
C ARG A 26 -17.52 3.12 2.39
N LYS A 27 -17.32 4.44 2.46
CA LYS A 27 -17.41 5.34 1.30
C LYS A 27 -16.15 5.31 0.43
N VAL A 28 -15.00 5.05 1.05
CA VAL A 28 -13.68 4.97 0.37
C VAL A 28 -13.38 3.55 -0.10
N MET A 29 -13.97 2.53 0.54
CA MET A 29 -13.78 1.14 0.16
C MET A 29 -14.33 0.84 -1.24
N PRO A 30 -13.52 0.24 -2.12
CA PRO A 30 -14.03 -0.27 -3.38
C PRO A 30 -15.12 -1.33 -3.11
N SER A 31 -16.24 -1.23 -3.81
CA SER A 31 -17.30 -2.23 -3.75
C SER A 31 -16.82 -3.54 -4.38
N VAL A 32 -17.44 -4.66 -3.97
CA VAL A 32 -17.19 -5.99 -4.56
C VAL A 32 -17.26 -5.95 -6.08
N ASP A 33 -18.20 -5.17 -6.63
CA ASP A 33 -18.39 -5.03 -8.07
C ASP A 33 -17.20 -4.36 -8.76
N LYS A 34 -16.62 -3.30 -8.14
CA LYS A 34 -15.41 -2.62 -8.65
C LYS A 34 -14.17 -3.53 -8.62
N VAL A 35 -14.08 -4.38 -7.61
CA VAL A 35 -12.98 -5.35 -7.53
C VAL A 35 -13.14 -6.46 -8.58
N ARG A 36 -14.38 -6.81 -8.94
CA ARG A 36 -14.70 -7.74 -10.03
C ARG A 36 -14.23 -7.24 -11.40
N GLU A 37 -14.28 -5.95 -11.63
CA GLU A 37 -13.87 -5.34 -12.90
C GLU A 37 -12.34 -5.37 -13.11
N VAL A 38 -11.56 -5.56 -12.04
CA VAL A 38 -10.10 -5.67 -12.14
C VAL A 38 -9.73 -7.02 -12.76
N ARG A 39 -9.45 -7.00 -14.06
CA ARG A 39 -9.12 -8.20 -14.87
C ARG A 39 -8.05 -9.09 -14.24
N ALA A 40 -7.04 -8.50 -13.59
CA ALA A 40 -5.97 -9.20 -12.90
C ALA A 40 -6.47 -10.07 -11.74
N LEU A 41 -7.60 -9.72 -11.12
CA LEU A 41 -8.19 -10.45 -10.00
C LEU A 41 -9.15 -11.56 -10.45
N GLY A 42 -9.54 -11.57 -11.74
CA GLY A 42 -10.40 -12.62 -12.31
C GLY A 42 -9.81 -14.02 -12.24
N VAL A 43 -8.49 -14.14 -12.11
CA VAL A 43 -7.77 -15.41 -11.96
C VAL A 43 -8.17 -16.15 -10.66
N PHE A 44 -8.62 -15.42 -9.63
CA PHE A 44 -8.97 -15.98 -8.32
C PHE A 44 -10.44 -16.43 -8.22
N GLY A 45 -11.27 -16.12 -9.21
CA GLY A 45 -12.67 -16.56 -9.28
C GLY A 45 -13.42 -16.32 -7.96
N ASP A 46 -14.13 -17.35 -7.50
CA ASP A 46 -14.98 -17.28 -6.29
C ASP A 46 -14.21 -17.13 -4.98
N ALA A 47 -12.92 -17.43 -4.95
CA ALA A 47 -12.09 -17.31 -3.74
C ALA A 47 -12.03 -15.87 -3.21
N LEU A 48 -12.08 -14.87 -4.10
CA LEU A 48 -12.12 -13.45 -3.73
C LEU A 48 -13.43 -13.03 -3.03
N PHE A 49 -14.48 -13.81 -3.16
CA PHE A 49 -15.78 -13.52 -2.55
C PHE A 49 -15.95 -14.16 -1.18
N HIS A 50 -14.90 -14.80 -0.65
CA HIS A 50 -14.96 -15.38 0.68
C HIS A 50 -15.30 -14.29 1.73
N PRO A 51 -16.34 -14.48 2.57
CA PRO A 51 -16.83 -13.46 3.51
C PRO A 51 -15.74 -12.88 4.43
N ALA A 52 -14.72 -13.67 4.78
CA ALA A 52 -13.62 -13.23 5.65
C ALA A 52 -12.82 -12.07 5.07
N LEU A 53 -12.68 -11.97 3.72
CA LEU A 53 -11.92 -10.91 3.04
C LEU A 53 -12.64 -9.55 3.08
N TRP A 54 -13.97 -9.58 3.28
CA TRP A 54 -14.83 -8.40 3.26
C TRP A 54 -15.28 -7.98 4.65
N HIS A 55 -14.99 -8.81 5.67
CA HIS A 55 -15.40 -8.53 7.03
C HIS A 55 -14.49 -7.48 7.66
N LEU A 56 -15.06 -6.30 7.95
CA LEU A 56 -14.34 -5.16 8.54
C LEU A 56 -14.36 -5.26 10.07
N ASN A 57 -13.33 -5.83 10.66
CA ASN A 57 -13.03 -5.73 12.08
C ASN A 57 -11.62 -5.12 12.30
N ARG A 58 -11.29 -4.73 13.52
CA ARG A 58 -10.00 -4.07 13.82
C ARG A 58 -8.78 -4.92 13.42
N ARG A 59 -8.83 -6.21 13.71
CA ARG A 59 -7.72 -7.13 13.41
C ARG A 59 -7.58 -7.36 11.90
N SER A 60 -8.70 -7.62 11.22
CA SER A 60 -8.71 -7.83 9.78
C SER A 60 -8.31 -6.56 9.00
N ALA A 61 -8.74 -5.38 9.47
CA ALA A 61 -8.34 -4.11 8.87
C ALA A 61 -6.86 -3.80 9.08
N ALA A 62 -6.32 -4.04 10.30
CA ALA A 62 -4.90 -3.86 10.57
C ALA A 62 -4.04 -4.80 9.73
N GLY A 63 -4.43 -6.09 9.64
CA GLY A 63 -3.75 -7.05 8.78
C GLY A 63 -3.82 -6.66 7.30
N GLY A 64 -4.99 -6.21 6.82
CA GLY A 64 -5.14 -5.71 5.45
C GLY A 64 -4.25 -4.50 5.17
N PHE A 65 -4.17 -3.56 6.13
CA PHE A 65 -3.27 -2.41 6.04
C PHE A 65 -1.80 -2.84 5.93
N ALA A 66 -1.35 -3.73 6.81
CA ALA A 66 0.02 -4.25 6.80
C ALA A 66 0.35 -4.96 5.47
N VAL A 67 -0.55 -5.81 4.97
CA VAL A 67 -0.41 -6.47 3.67
C VAL A 67 -0.32 -5.45 2.54
N GLY A 68 -1.17 -4.42 2.56
CA GLY A 68 -1.15 -3.36 1.55
C GLY A 68 0.14 -2.55 1.58
N MET A 69 0.66 -2.23 2.77
CA MET A 69 1.95 -1.54 2.94
C MET A 69 3.11 -2.39 2.42
N PHE A 70 3.09 -3.69 2.70
CA PHE A 70 4.11 -4.62 2.20
C PHE A 70 4.07 -4.76 0.67
N CYS A 71 2.91 -5.09 0.12
CA CYS A 71 2.75 -5.34 -1.31
C CYS A 71 2.82 -4.07 -2.16
N GLY A 72 2.53 -2.90 -1.58
CA GLY A 72 2.53 -1.64 -2.29
C GLY A 72 3.90 -1.23 -2.86
N LEU A 73 5.00 -1.76 -2.33
CA LEU A 73 6.35 -1.55 -2.91
C LEU A 73 6.61 -2.40 -4.16
N ILE A 74 5.75 -3.36 -4.49
CA ILE A 74 5.83 -4.11 -5.74
C ILE A 74 5.37 -3.19 -6.88
N PRO A 75 6.15 -3.05 -7.96
CA PRO A 75 5.80 -2.11 -9.02
C PRO A 75 4.58 -2.54 -9.84
N GLY A 76 3.80 -1.56 -10.26
CA GLY A 76 2.71 -1.72 -11.22
C GLY A 76 1.53 -2.55 -10.71
N PRO A 77 0.80 -3.23 -11.61
CA PRO A 77 -0.43 -3.95 -11.25
C PRO A 77 -0.19 -5.18 -10.37
N LEU A 78 1.07 -5.65 -10.29
CA LEU A 78 1.47 -6.80 -9.48
C LEU A 78 1.28 -6.55 -7.98
N GLN A 79 1.31 -5.30 -7.51
CA GLN A 79 1.05 -4.95 -6.11
C GLN A 79 -0.36 -5.37 -5.67
N VAL A 80 -1.38 -5.16 -6.51
CA VAL A 80 -2.76 -5.54 -6.21
C VAL A 80 -2.92 -7.06 -6.23
N LEU A 81 -2.25 -7.72 -7.17
CA LEU A 81 -2.23 -9.18 -7.27
C LEU A 81 -1.54 -9.81 -6.06
N GLY A 82 -0.37 -9.29 -5.67
CA GLY A 82 0.34 -9.73 -4.47
C GLY A 82 -0.49 -9.53 -3.20
N ALA A 83 -1.11 -8.36 -3.05
CA ALA A 83 -1.98 -8.08 -1.92
C ALA A 83 -3.19 -9.04 -1.88
N ALA A 84 -3.79 -9.38 -3.04
CA ALA A 84 -4.89 -10.33 -3.11
C ALA A 84 -4.46 -11.74 -2.67
N ILE A 85 -3.30 -12.22 -3.15
CA ILE A 85 -2.75 -13.53 -2.76
C ILE A 85 -2.53 -13.58 -1.25
N VAL A 86 -1.83 -12.59 -0.69
CA VAL A 86 -1.52 -12.57 0.75
C VAL A 86 -2.79 -12.43 1.58
N CYS A 87 -3.77 -11.61 1.15
CA CYS A 87 -5.06 -11.50 1.83
C CYS A 87 -5.85 -12.81 1.82
N LEU A 88 -5.82 -13.56 0.71
CA LEU A 88 -6.45 -14.88 0.63
C LEU A 88 -5.83 -15.88 1.61
N LEU A 89 -4.50 -15.89 1.70
CA LEU A 89 -3.77 -16.79 2.60
C LEU A 89 -3.96 -16.43 4.07
N THR A 90 -3.94 -15.14 4.40
CA THR A 90 -4.04 -14.64 5.79
C THR A 90 -5.47 -14.34 6.23
N ARG A 91 -6.44 -14.35 5.31
CA ARG A 91 -7.87 -14.05 5.54
C ARG A 91 -8.11 -12.68 6.18
N VAL A 92 -7.34 -11.69 5.74
CA VAL A 92 -7.47 -10.28 6.16
C VAL A 92 -8.26 -9.47 5.14
N ASN A 93 -8.61 -8.23 5.49
CA ASN A 93 -9.50 -7.39 4.69
C ASN A 93 -8.84 -6.94 3.38
N LEU A 94 -9.31 -7.49 2.26
CA LEU A 94 -8.81 -7.20 0.92
C LEU A 94 -9.03 -5.74 0.47
N PRO A 95 -10.21 -5.13 0.63
CA PRO A 95 -10.42 -3.72 0.31
C PRO A 95 -9.44 -2.78 1.01
N VAL A 96 -9.16 -3.00 2.30
CA VAL A 96 -8.18 -2.21 3.04
C VAL A 96 -6.78 -2.40 2.46
N ALA A 97 -6.40 -3.64 2.14
CA ALA A 97 -5.10 -3.91 1.54
C ALA A 97 -4.94 -3.19 0.19
N ILE A 98 -5.93 -3.28 -0.72
CA ILE A 98 -5.90 -2.61 -2.02
C ILE A 98 -5.77 -1.09 -1.85
N VAL A 99 -6.58 -0.47 -0.99
CA VAL A 99 -6.48 0.98 -0.74
C VAL A 99 -5.11 1.34 -0.17
N SER A 100 -4.57 0.50 0.70
CA SER A 100 -3.25 0.74 1.29
C SER A 100 -2.10 0.61 0.29
N THR A 101 -2.25 -0.14 -0.81
CA THR A 101 -1.19 -0.18 -1.85
C THR A 101 -1.06 1.15 -2.60
N LEU A 102 -2.08 2.03 -2.58
CA LEU A 102 -2.09 3.29 -3.33
C LEU A 102 -1.12 4.35 -2.78
N TYR A 103 -0.43 4.10 -1.65
CA TYR A 103 0.60 5.02 -1.17
C TYR A 103 1.79 5.11 -2.15
N THR A 104 2.02 4.08 -2.95
CA THR A 104 2.96 4.14 -4.05
C THR A 104 2.26 4.63 -5.31
N ASN A 105 2.65 5.80 -5.73
CA ASN A 105 2.18 6.48 -6.94
C ASN A 105 3.40 7.04 -7.69
N PRO A 106 3.27 7.55 -8.92
CA PRO A 106 4.41 8.05 -9.69
C PRO A 106 5.27 9.09 -8.99
N PHE A 107 4.71 9.84 -8.01
CA PHE A 107 5.47 10.85 -7.25
C PHE A 107 6.22 10.25 -6.06
N THR A 108 5.63 9.26 -5.40
CA THR A 108 6.18 8.67 -4.17
C THR A 108 7.08 7.46 -4.44
N ILE A 109 6.93 6.81 -5.59
CA ILE A 109 7.69 5.60 -5.92
C ILE A 109 9.20 5.88 -6.02
N VAL A 110 9.58 6.99 -6.63
CA VAL A 110 10.99 7.37 -6.80
C VAL A 110 11.68 7.59 -5.45
N PRO A 111 11.20 8.48 -4.56
CA PRO A 111 11.85 8.67 -3.25
C PRO A 111 11.83 7.40 -2.39
N LEU A 112 10.77 6.59 -2.44
CA LEU A 112 10.71 5.33 -1.72
C LEU A 112 11.78 4.34 -2.20
N TYR A 113 11.99 4.23 -3.51
CA TYR A 113 12.98 3.33 -4.07
C TYR A 113 14.42 3.81 -3.84
N LEU A 114 14.65 5.11 -3.82
CA LEU A 114 15.95 5.66 -3.41
C LEU A 114 16.26 5.34 -1.94
N VAL A 115 15.27 5.42 -1.06
CA VAL A 115 15.43 5.00 0.34
C VAL A 115 15.66 3.50 0.43
N ALA A 116 14.87 2.69 -0.28
CA ALA A 116 15.05 1.25 -0.33
C ALA A 116 16.44 0.87 -0.85
N TYR A 117 16.91 1.48 -1.95
CA TYR A 117 18.24 1.26 -2.48
C TYR A 117 19.35 1.55 -1.47
N LYS A 118 19.24 2.67 -0.74
CA LYS A 118 20.21 3.02 0.33
C LYS A 118 20.22 1.96 1.44
N ILE A 119 19.04 1.52 1.89
CA ILE A 119 18.91 0.47 2.91
C ILE A 119 19.59 -0.81 2.43
N GLY A 120 19.30 -1.24 1.20
CA GLY A 120 19.86 -2.45 0.63
C GLY A 120 21.36 -2.37 0.37
N SER A 121 21.86 -1.23 -0.11
CA SER A 121 23.31 -1.03 -0.33
C SER A 121 24.10 -1.03 0.97
N VAL A 122 23.57 -0.42 2.02
CA VAL A 122 24.17 -0.49 3.37
C VAL A 122 24.14 -1.94 3.89
N ALA A 123 23.03 -2.64 3.74
CA ALA A 123 22.90 -4.03 4.19
C ALA A 123 23.86 -4.99 3.45
N LEU A 124 24.18 -4.70 2.18
CA LEU A 124 25.15 -5.47 1.39
C LEU A 124 26.61 -5.03 1.62
N GLY A 125 26.86 -4.05 2.47
CA GLY A 125 28.21 -3.56 2.73
C GLY A 125 28.81 -2.69 1.62
N ALA A 126 28.02 -2.32 0.60
CA ALA A 126 28.45 -1.47 -0.52
C ALA A 126 28.52 0.02 -0.20
N GLY A 127 28.21 0.41 1.04
CA GLY A 127 28.09 1.80 1.46
C GLY A 127 26.79 2.46 0.98
N ALA A 128 26.49 3.67 1.47
CA ALA A 128 25.30 4.45 1.11
C ALA A 128 25.47 5.19 -0.23
N GLY A 129 25.95 4.53 -1.28
CA GLY A 129 26.09 5.10 -2.62
C GLY A 129 24.76 5.60 -3.20
N LYS A 130 24.83 6.57 -4.10
CA LYS A 130 23.66 6.92 -4.94
C LYS A 130 23.61 5.96 -6.12
N PRO A 131 22.42 5.68 -6.68
CA PRO A 131 22.33 5.00 -7.97
C PRO A 131 23.18 5.73 -9.02
N GLU A 132 23.87 5.00 -9.87
CA GLU A 132 24.67 5.57 -10.95
C GLU A 132 23.81 6.29 -11.98
N GLU A 133 22.61 5.81 -12.21
CA GLU A 133 21.66 6.40 -13.14
C GLU A 133 20.54 7.14 -12.40
N PRO A 134 20.20 8.37 -12.84
CA PRO A 134 19.06 9.08 -12.29
C PRO A 134 17.75 8.40 -12.67
N PRO A 135 16.68 8.53 -11.85
CA PRO A 135 15.38 8.00 -12.20
C PRO A 135 14.85 8.64 -13.48
N PRO A 136 14.17 7.87 -14.35
CA PRO A 136 13.60 8.40 -15.58
C PRO A 136 12.52 9.44 -15.29
N ALA A 137 12.44 10.45 -16.16
CA ALA A 137 11.40 11.47 -16.08
C ALA A 137 10.03 10.83 -16.40
N TRP A 138 9.00 11.20 -15.63
CA TRP A 138 7.65 10.72 -15.85
C TRP A 138 6.93 11.57 -16.91
N ASP A 139 6.47 10.92 -17.97
CA ASP A 139 5.67 11.56 -19.02
C ASP A 139 4.21 11.07 -18.92
N TRP A 140 3.31 12.00 -18.63
CA TRP A 140 1.87 11.75 -18.53
C TRP A 140 1.20 11.47 -19.85
N THR A 141 1.82 11.86 -20.96
CA THR A 141 1.29 11.62 -22.32
C THR A 141 1.62 10.22 -22.81
N ALA A 142 2.67 9.60 -22.26
CA ALA A 142 3.18 8.28 -22.63
C ALA A 142 3.33 7.37 -21.41
N ILE A 143 2.23 7.14 -20.69
CA ILE A 143 2.22 6.37 -19.42
C ILE A 143 2.85 5.00 -19.58
N GLY A 144 2.55 4.26 -20.65
CA GLY A 144 3.11 2.93 -20.90
C GLY A 144 4.64 2.95 -21.08
N ALA A 145 5.17 3.92 -21.82
CA ALA A 145 6.61 4.09 -22.00
C ALA A 145 7.30 4.48 -20.67
N SER A 146 6.68 5.38 -19.91
CA SER A 146 7.20 5.80 -18.60
C SER A 146 7.23 4.63 -17.59
N MET A 147 6.23 3.77 -17.60
CA MET A 147 6.20 2.55 -16.77
C MET A 147 7.31 1.57 -17.16
N ASN A 148 7.53 1.38 -18.46
CA ASN A 148 8.62 0.51 -18.94
C ASN A 148 9.99 1.08 -18.56
N ALA A 149 10.24 2.37 -18.82
CA ALA A 149 11.48 3.03 -18.44
C ALA A 149 11.76 2.96 -16.92
N MET A 150 10.71 3.13 -16.11
CA MET A 150 10.82 2.97 -14.66
C MET A 150 11.16 1.52 -14.28
N GLY A 151 10.54 0.54 -14.95
CA GLY A 151 10.82 -0.88 -14.74
C GLY A 151 12.26 -1.24 -15.11
N GLU A 152 12.78 -0.76 -16.24
CA GLU A 152 14.17 -0.97 -16.68
C GLU A 152 15.17 -0.34 -15.71
N TRP A 153 14.92 0.90 -15.28
CA TRP A 153 15.74 1.58 -14.27
C TRP A 153 15.77 0.78 -12.96
N MET A 154 14.64 0.26 -12.50
CA MET A 154 14.57 -0.55 -11.28
C MET A 154 15.36 -1.85 -11.42
N LEU A 155 15.27 -2.52 -12.59
CA LEU A 155 16.06 -3.73 -12.85
C LEU A 155 17.55 -3.43 -12.88
N GLY A 156 17.95 -2.27 -13.42
CA GLY A 156 19.34 -1.80 -13.43
C GLY A 156 19.91 -1.57 -12.02
N LEU A 157 19.09 -1.20 -11.04
CA LEU A 157 19.52 -1.05 -9.64
C LEU A 157 19.86 -2.38 -8.93
N GLY A 158 19.43 -3.51 -9.48
CA GLY A 158 19.84 -4.84 -9.09
C GLY A 158 19.59 -5.26 -7.65
N ALA A 159 20.50 -6.09 -7.13
CA ALA A 159 20.37 -6.68 -5.80
C ALA A 159 20.20 -5.68 -4.63
N PRO A 160 20.87 -4.52 -4.61
CA PRO A 160 20.66 -3.52 -3.55
C PRO A 160 19.21 -3.04 -3.48
N LEU A 161 18.57 -2.78 -4.63
CA LEU A 161 17.17 -2.38 -4.62
C LEU A 161 16.27 -3.52 -4.16
N ALA A 162 16.47 -4.73 -4.68
CA ALA A 162 15.63 -5.88 -4.34
C ALA A 162 15.65 -6.16 -2.81
N LEU A 163 16.82 -6.21 -2.21
CA LEU A 163 16.97 -6.40 -0.77
C LEU A 163 16.38 -5.22 0.00
N GLY A 164 16.66 -4.00 -0.45
CA GLY A 164 16.16 -2.80 0.23
C GLY A 164 14.65 -2.65 0.18
N VAL A 165 14.00 -2.98 -0.95
CA VAL A 165 12.54 -3.03 -1.07
C VAL A 165 11.95 -4.05 -0.09
N PHE A 166 12.54 -5.23 0.00
CA PHE A 166 12.09 -6.25 0.95
C PHE A 166 12.21 -5.78 2.40
N LEU A 167 13.37 -5.21 2.78
CA LEU A 167 13.59 -4.69 4.14
C LEU A 167 12.66 -3.53 4.46
N LEU A 168 12.50 -2.60 3.53
CA LEU A 168 11.58 -1.47 3.68
C LEU A 168 10.13 -1.93 3.78
N ALA A 169 9.72 -2.91 2.98
CA ALA A 169 8.38 -3.50 3.04
C ALA A 169 8.10 -4.14 4.41
N CYS A 170 9.08 -4.89 4.94
CA CYS A 170 8.98 -5.46 6.29
C CYS A 170 8.92 -4.39 7.38
N LEU A 171 9.61 -3.27 7.20
CA LEU A 171 9.62 -2.18 8.18
C LEU A 171 8.29 -1.41 8.19
N LEU A 172 7.64 -1.29 7.04
CA LEU A 172 6.39 -0.54 6.89
C LEU A 172 5.14 -1.35 7.24
N SER A 173 5.22 -2.70 7.24
CA SER A 173 4.10 -3.60 7.51
C SER A 173 3.95 -3.91 9.01
#